data_b8631e114ae60e1042ae05caf2620ec4
#
_entry.id   b8631e114ae60e1042ae05caf2620ec4
#
_cell.length_a   1.000
_cell.length_b   1.000
_cell.length_c   1.000
_cell.angle_alpha   90.00
_cell.angle_beta   90.00
_cell.angle_gamma   90.00
#
_symmetry.space_group_name_H-M   'P 1'
#
loop_
_entity.id
_entity.type
_entity.pdbx_description
1 polymer ?
#
loop_
_entity_poly.entity_id
_entity_poly.type
_entity_poly.pdbx_seq_one_letter_code
_entity_poly.pdbx_strand_id
1 'polypeptide(L)'
;MKIAFLRDPLRDIDPHTETTLLLMYECYRRGHQVFFLEYHDLYIRDSRVMGRMHEIVCDPGLDLLGYWQRAIECVEIDKLVFEDVGELDVLFLRSPPPLQHDVMQLLSSVEDQVFIINSLRGQLLGNSKLYTLNFQEVIPKSHVSRDPVRLRKVIDDFGGTMVMKP
;
A
#
# COMPACT_ATOMS: atom_id res chain seq x y z
N MET A 1 -7.80 -16.74 -8.74
CA MET A 1 -7.90 -16.09 -7.42
C MET A 1 -8.44 -14.69 -7.61
N LYS A 2 -9.18 -14.19 -6.62
CA LYS A 2 -9.60 -12.79 -6.51
C LYS A 2 -8.53 -12.03 -5.73
N ILE A 3 -7.81 -11.14 -6.39
CA ILE A 3 -6.66 -10.42 -5.81
C ILE A 3 -6.94 -8.92 -5.89
N ALA A 4 -7.00 -8.26 -4.75
CA ALA A 4 -7.21 -6.81 -4.69
C ALA A 4 -5.94 -6.04 -4.29
N PHE A 5 -5.83 -4.81 -4.78
CA PHE A 5 -4.75 -3.87 -4.47
C PHE A 5 -5.34 -2.61 -3.86
N LEU A 6 -5.04 -2.38 -2.59
CA LEU A 6 -5.43 -1.18 -1.85
C LEU A 6 -4.27 -0.18 -1.88
N ARG A 7 -4.49 0.98 -2.54
CA ARG A 7 -3.49 2.05 -2.65
C ARG A 7 -4.14 3.39 -3.05
N ASP A 8 -3.29 4.41 -3.23
CA ASP A 8 -3.67 5.71 -3.77
C ASP A 8 -4.03 5.63 -5.27
N PRO A 9 -4.66 6.67 -5.84
CA PRO A 9 -5.18 6.65 -7.21
C PRO A 9 -4.16 6.19 -8.26
N LEU A 10 -4.60 5.32 -9.18
CA LEU A 10 -3.75 4.79 -10.26
C LEU A 10 -3.22 5.87 -11.22
N ARG A 11 -3.95 6.96 -11.39
CA ARG A 11 -3.55 8.10 -12.25
C ARG A 11 -2.34 8.86 -11.72
N ASP A 12 -2.07 8.77 -10.42
CA ASP A 12 -1.01 9.52 -9.74
C ASP A 12 0.33 8.75 -9.71
N ILE A 13 0.40 7.60 -10.38
CA ILE A 13 1.60 6.76 -10.42
C ILE A 13 2.37 6.94 -11.73
N ASP A 14 3.69 6.80 -11.65
CA ASP A 14 4.55 6.66 -12.82
C ASP A 14 4.63 5.17 -13.22
N PRO A 15 4.07 4.77 -14.39
CA PRO A 15 4.04 3.38 -14.80
C PRO A 15 5.42 2.76 -15.03
N HIS A 16 6.46 3.56 -15.19
CA HIS A 16 7.83 3.06 -15.41
C HIS A 16 8.58 2.69 -14.14
N THR A 17 8.14 3.21 -12.99
CA THR A 17 8.85 3.03 -11.71
C THR A 17 8.00 2.34 -10.64
N GLU A 18 6.69 2.21 -10.86
CA GLU A 18 5.76 1.74 -9.84
C GLU A 18 5.64 0.21 -9.80
N THR A 19 6.15 -0.36 -8.72
CA THR A 19 6.14 -1.82 -8.51
C THR A 19 4.74 -2.40 -8.30
N THR A 20 3.79 -1.63 -7.80
CA THR A 20 2.41 -2.09 -7.61
C THR A 20 1.75 -2.39 -8.94
N LEU A 21 1.96 -1.53 -9.94
CA LEU A 21 1.44 -1.75 -11.29
C LEU A 21 2.03 -3.03 -11.91
N LEU A 22 3.32 -3.28 -11.71
CA LEU A 22 3.96 -4.51 -12.17
C LEU A 22 3.35 -5.76 -11.52
N LEU A 23 3.06 -5.70 -10.21
CA LEU A 23 2.40 -6.80 -9.50
C LEU A 23 0.97 -7.04 -10.02
N MET A 24 0.19 -5.97 -10.21
CA MET A 24 -1.16 -6.04 -10.79
C MET A 24 -1.13 -6.68 -12.18
N TYR A 25 -0.23 -6.20 -13.04
CA TYR A 25 -0.05 -6.70 -14.40
C TYR A 25 0.34 -8.17 -14.43
N GLU A 26 1.28 -8.59 -13.57
CA GLU A 26 1.69 -9.99 -13.50
C GLU A 26 0.58 -10.91 -12.95
N CYS A 27 -0.22 -10.44 -11.98
CA CYS A 27 -1.41 -11.17 -11.54
C CYS A 27 -2.42 -11.34 -12.68
N TYR A 28 -2.67 -10.28 -13.45
CA TYR A 28 -3.52 -10.35 -14.63
C TYR A 28 -2.99 -11.35 -15.67
N ARG A 29 -1.71 -11.28 -16.03
CA ARG A 29 -1.07 -12.20 -16.99
C ARG A 29 -1.17 -13.67 -16.59
N ARG A 30 -1.24 -13.94 -15.28
CA ARG A 30 -1.40 -15.29 -14.72
C ARG A 30 -2.87 -15.73 -14.66
N GLY A 31 -3.80 -14.94 -15.16
CA GLY A 31 -5.22 -15.28 -15.22
C GLY A 31 -5.95 -15.12 -13.89
N HIS A 32 -5.46 -14.27 -13.00
CA HIS A 32 -6.19 -13.92 -11.78
C HIS A 32 -7.17 -12.79 -12.05
N GLN A 33 -8.28 -12.75 -11.30
CA GLN A 33 -9.14 -11.57 -11.24
C GLN A 33 -8.45 -10.52 -10.40
N VAL A 34 -8.18 -9.35 -10.99
CA VAL A 34 -7.48 -8.24 -10.34
C VAL A 34 -8.45 -7.14 -10.03
N PHE A 35 -8.48 -6.71 -8.78
CA PHE A 35 -9.32 -5.62 -8.29
C PHE A 35 -8.46 -4.48 -7.77
N PHE A 36 -8.96 -3.28 -7.88
CA PHE A 36 -8.35 -2.06 -7.35
C PHE A 36 -9.35 -1.34 -6.46
N LEU A 37 -8.86 -0.80 -5.33
CA LEU A 37 -9.63 0.08 -4.45
C LEU A 37 -8.71 1.08 -3.76
N GLU A 38 -9.30 2.18 -3.34
CA GLU A 38 -8.65 3.21 -2.53
C GLU A 38 -9.10 3.12 -1.06
N TYR A 39 -8.44 3.83 -0.16
CA TYR A 39 -8.80 3.80 1.27
C TYR A 39 -10.23 4.26 1.55
N HIS A 40 -10.70 5.26 0.84
CA HIS A 40 -12.04 5.80 1.01
C HIS A 40 -13.15 4.89 0.46
N ASP A 41 -12.78 3.86 -0.30
CA ASP A 41 -13.71 2.85 -0.79
C ASP A 41 -14.08 1.81 0.27
N LEU A 42 -13.32 1.74 1.38
CA LEU A 42 -13.60 0.80 2.47
C LEU A 42 -14.70 1.35 3.38
N TYR A 43 -15.63 0.47 3.74
CA TYR A 43 -16.73 0.79 4.64
C TYR A 43 -17.23 -0.46 5.38
N ILE A 44 -18.14 -0.26 6.34
CA ILE A 44 -18.80 -1.35 7.06
C ILE A 44 -20.27 -1.36 6.68
N ARG A 45 -20.79 -2.53 6.32
CA ARG A 45 -22.20 -2.81 6.13
C ARG A 45 -22.57 -4.10 6.84
N ASP A 46 -23.59 -4.06 7.68
CA ASP A 46 -24.08 -5.22 8.45
C ASP A 46 -22.95 -5.95 9.21
N SER A 47 -22.05 -5.18 9.84
CA SER A 47 -20.86 -5.65 10.57
C SER A 47 -19.84 -6.42 9.72
N ARG A 48 -19.90 -6.33 8.39
CA ARG A 48 -18.92 -6.89 7.46
C ARG A 48 -18.08 -5.78 6.85
N VAL A 49 -16.81 -6.08 6.60
CA VAL A 49 -15.91 -5.16 5.91
C VAL A 49 -16.18 -5.24 4.42
N MET A 50 -16.58 -4.11 3.88
CA MET A 50 -16.91 -3.95 2.48
C MET A 50 -15.91 -3.01 1.81
N GLY A 51 -15.73 -3.17 0.51
CA GLY A 51 -14.92 -2.27 -0.30
C GLY A 51 -15.52 -2.10 -1.69
N ARG A 52 -15.59 -0.86 -2.16
CA ARG A 52 -15.99 -0.58 -3.53
C ARG A 52 -14.81 -0.89 -4.46
N MET A 53 -14.76 -2.14 -4.95
CA MET A 53 -13.63 -2.67 -5.71
C MET A 53 -13.92 -2.66 -7.21
N HIS A 54 -13.01 -2.06 -7.98
CA HIS A 54 -13.09 -2.01 -9.44
C HIS A 54 -12.32 -3.20 -10.04
N GLU A 55 -13.01 -4.05 -10.78
CA GLU A 55 -12.35 -5.14 -11.52
C GLU A 55 -11.61 -4.58 -12.73
N ILE A 56 -10.33 -4.91 -12.85
CA ILE A 56 -9.50 -4.52 -13.99
C ILE A 56 -9.65 -5.58 -15.08
N VAL A 57 -10.52 -5.29 -16.02
CA VAL A 57 -10.79 -6.17 -17.16
C VAL A 57 -10.07 -5.65 -18.39
N CYS A 58 -9.17 -6.47 -18.93
CA CYS A 58 -8.33 -6.13 -20.07
C CYS A 58 -8.42 -7.18 -21.18
N ASP A 59 -8.15 -6.76 -22.42
CA ASP A 59 -7.97 -7.68 -23.53
C ASP A 59 -6.63 -8.44 -23.38
N PRO A 60 -6.57 -9.72 -23.77
CA PRO A 60 -5.34 -10.49 -23.75
C PRO A 60 -4.24 -9.84 -24.60
N GLY A 61 -3.00 -9.83 -24.07
CA GLY A 61 -1.82 -9.42 -24.82
C GLY A 61 -1.45 -7.94 -24.72
N LEU A 62 -2.11 -7.15 -23.88
CA LEU A 62 -1.66 -5.79 -23.60
C LEU A 62 -0.26 -5.82 -22.97
N ASP A 63 0.56 -4.82 -23.32
CA ASP A 63 1.79 -4.53 -22.60
C ASP A 63 1.48 -3.79 -21.29
N LEU A 64 2.51 -3.47 -20.50
CA LEU A 64 2.36 -2.83 -19.21
C LEU A 64 1.66 -1.45 -19.31
N LEU A 65 2.00 -0.66 -20.32
CA LEU A 65 1.42 0.68 -20.51
C LEU A 65 -0.04 0.58 -20.94
N GLY A 66 -0.36 -0.31 -21.86
CA GLY A 66 -1.74 -0.57 -22.27
C GLY A 66 -2.59 -1.08 -21.11
N TYR A 67 -2.04 -1.97 -20.27
CA TYR A 67 -2.70 -2.43 -19.06
C TYR A 67 -2.95 -1.28 -18.08
N TRP A 68 -1.98 -0.40 -17.85
CA TRP A 68 -2.13 0.75 -16.95
C TRP A 68 -3.22 1.71 -17.42
N GLN A 69 -3.22 2.07 -18.72
CA GLN A 69 -4.26 2.91 -19.29
C GLN A 69 -5.65 2.28 -19.12
N ARG A 70 -5.76 1.00 -19.41
CA ARG A 70 -7.01 0.26 -19.25
C ARG A 70 -7.45 0.17 -17.79
N ALA A 71 -6.52 0.01 -16.85
CA ALA A 71 -6.83 -0.01 -15.42
C ALA A 71 -7.42 1.33 -14.94
N ILE A 72 -6.87 2.47 -15.40
CA ILE A 72 -7.44 3.79 -15.11
C ILE A 72 -8.86 3.89 -15.65
N GLU A 73 -9.10 3.50 -16.91
CA GLU A 73 -10.44 3.51 -17.50
C GLU A 73 -11.45 2.65 -16.70
N CYS A 74 -11.03 1.46 -16.23
CA CYS A 74 -11.88 0.59 -15.43
C CYS A 74 -12.32 1.26 -14.12
N VAL A 75 -11.41 2.00 -13.47
CA VAL A 75 -11.71 2.74 -12.25
C VAL A 75 -12.62 3.94 -12.53
N GLU A 76 -12.36 4.70 -13.61
CA GLU A 76 -13.13 5.91 -13.95
C GLU A 76 -14.56 5.61 -14.40
N ILE A 77 -14.82 4.46 -15.05
CA ILE A 77 -16.17 4.05 -15.46
C ILE A 77 -17.06 3.72 -14.26
N ASP A 78 -16.48 3.61 -13.07
CA ASP A 78 -17.19 3.35 -11.81
C ASP A 78 -18.09 2.10 -11.83
N LYS A 79 -17.68 1.09 -12.57
CA LYS A 79 -18.38 -0.18 -12.62
C LYS A 79 -18.05 -0.99 -11.37
N LEU A 80 -18.92 -0.87 -10.39
CA LEU A 80 -18.83 -1.68 -9.18
C LEU A 80 -19.07 -3.15 -9.52
N VAL A 81 -18.13 -4.02 -9.19
CA VAL A 81 -18.25 -5.44 -9.50
C VAL A 81 -18.26 -6.30 -8.23
N PHE A 82 -17.57 -5.84 -7.17
CA PHE A 82 -17.37 -6.66 -5.99
C PHE A 82 -17.27 -5.80 -4.72
N GLU A 83 -17.93 -6.25 -3.64
CA GLU A 83 -17.99 -5.42 -2.43
C GLU A 83 -17.43 -6.09 -1.18
N ASP A 84 -17.53 -7.41 -1.01
CA ASP A 84 -17.15 -8.07 0.23
C ASP A 84 -15.63 -8.34 0.29
N VAL A 85 -14.92 -7.65 1.18
CA VAL A 85 -13.49 -7.82 1.35
C VAL A 85 -13.16 -9.23 1.86
N GLY A 86 -14.00 -9.81 2.70
CA GLY A 86 -13.81 -11.15 3.24
C GLY A 86 -13.86 -12.29 2.21
N GLU A 87 -14.37 -12.02 1.00
CA GLU A 87 -14.42 -12.99 -0.10
C GLU A 87 -13.22 -12.91 -1.07
N LEU A 88 -12.24 -12.03 -0.81
CA LEU A 88 -10.98 -12.00 -1.53
C LEU A 88 -10.08 -13.17 -1.12
N ASP A 89 -9.30 -13.69 -2.05
CA ASP A 89 -8.22 -14.61 -1.73
C ASP A 89 -7.00 -13.85 -1.18
N VAL A 90 -6.68 -12.68 -1.77
CA VAL A 90 -5.49 -11.88 -1.42
C VAL A 90 -5.82 -10.37 -1.46
N LEU A 91 -5.35 -9.64 -0.47
CA LEU A 91 -5.36 -8.19 -0.44
C LEU A 91 -3.94 -7.63 -0.29
N PHE A 92 -3.44 -6.92 -1.30
CA PHE A 92 -2.18 -6.20 -1.23
C PHE A 92 -2.38 -4.80 -0.66
N LEU A 93 -1.69 -4.50 0.44
CA LEU A 93 -1.63 -3.15 1.02
C LEU A 93 -0.42 -2.42 0.43
N ARG A 94 -0.67 -1.48 -0.46
CA ARG A 94 0.39 -0.85 -1.27
C ARG A 94 0.42 0.68 -1.18
N SER A 95 -0.32 1.28 -0.27
CA SER A 95 -0.27 2.73 -0.09
C SER A 95 1.01 3.18 0.63
N PRO A 96 1.55 4.33 0.24
CA PRO A 96 2.69 4.91 0.92
C PRO A 96 2.35 5.36 2.35
N PRO A 97 3.35 5.54 3.23
CA PRO A 97 3.15 6.17 4.53
C PRO A 97 2.62 7.62 4.42
N PRO A 98 1.86 8.10 5.42
CA PRO A 98 1.54 7.44 6.68
C PRO A 98 0.44 6.39 6.57
N LEU A 99 0.55 5.31 7.36
CA LEU A 99 -0.52 4.32 7.44
C LEU A 99 -1.76 4.91 8.11
N GLN A 100 -2.91 4.60 7.57
CA GLN A 100 -4.20 4.95 8.17
C GLN A 100 -4.57 3.89 9.22
N HIS A 101 -4.48 4.26 10.49
CA HIS A 101 -4.70 3.35 11.61
C HIS A 101 -6.11 2.75 11.67
N ASP A 102 -7.11 3.53 11.33
CA ASP A 102 -8.52 3.11 11.23
C ASP A 102 -8.70 2.02 10.17
N VAL A 103 -8.09 2.19 9.00
CA VAL A 103 -8.09 1.18 7.93
C VAL A 103 -7.38 -0.11 8.40
N MET A 104 -6.25 0.01 9.11
CA MET A 104 -5.56 -1.16 9.65
C MET A 104 -6.41 -1.91 10.68
N GLN A 105 -7.15 -1.19 11.53
CA GLN A 105 -8.08 -1.80 12.48
C GLN A 105 -9.25 -2.48 11.77
N LEU A 106 -9.81 -1.83 10.76
CA LEU A 106 -10.90 -2.38 9.97
C LEU A 106 -10.47 -3.68 9.28
N LEU A 107 -9.33 -3.70 8.63
CA LEU A 107 -8.81 -4.87 7.93
C LEU A 107 -8.39 -6.00 8.89
N SER A 108 -8.03 -5.69 10.14
CA SER A 108 -7.69 -6.72 11.13
C SER A 108 -8.88 -7.64 11.47
N SER A 109 -10.11 -7.18 11.24
CA SER A 109 -11.31 -8.00 11.48
C SER A 109 -11.56 -9.07 10.39
N VAL A 110 -10.84 -9.01 9.28
CA VAL A 110 -10.93 -9.98 8.16
C VAL A 110 -9.62 -10.72 7.90
N GLU A 111 -8.60 -10.52 8.75
CA GLU A 111 -7.26 -11.10 8.59
C GLU A 111 -7.27 -12.65 8.60
N ASP A 112 -8.24 -13.27 9.24
CA ASP A 112 -8.44 -14.72 9.23
C ASP A 112 -9.15 -15.25 7.96
N GLN A 113 -9.73 -14.37 7.16
CA GLN A 113 -10.49 -14.71 5.95
C GLN A 113 -9.71 -14.44 4.67
N VAL A 114 -8.86 -13.40 4.67
CA VAL A 114 -8.13 -12.89 3.51
C VAL A 114 -6.63 -12.93 3.76
N PHE A 115 -5.85 -13.42 2.81
CA PHE A 115 -4.40 -13.33 2.89
C PHE A 115 -3.92 -11.90 2.60
N ILE A 116 -3.60 -11.15 3.65
CA ILE A 116 -3.20 -9.74 3.55
C ILE A 116 -1.67 -9.59 3.42
N ILE A 117 -1.21 -8.93 2.36
CA ILE A 117 0.20 -8.64 2.06
C ILE A 117 0.42 -7.11 2.05
N ASN A 118 1.35 -6.54 2.81
CA ASN A 118 2.14 -7.18 3.86
C ASN A 118 1.29 -7.29 5.12
N SER A 119 1.73 -8.17 6.07
CA SER A 119 1.03 -8.36 7.34
C SER A 119 0.70 -7.02 8.02
N LEU A 120 -0.53 -6.86 8.51
CA LEU A 120 -0.99 -5.64 9.19
C LEU A 120 -0.10 -5.31 10.38
N ARG A 121 0.19 -6.31 11.22
CA ARG A 121 1.08 -6.16 12.38
C ARG A 121 2.50 -5.76 11.95
N GLY A 122 3.01 -6.39 10.88
CA GLY A 122 4.33 -6.07 10.33
C GLY A 122 4.40 -4.62 9.86
N GLN A 123 3.37 -4.13 9.20
CA GLN A 123 3.30 -2.74 8.76
C GLN A 123 3.19 -1.75 9.94
N LEU A 124 2.34 -2.02 10.92
CA LEU A 124 2.21 -1.17 12.11
C LEU A 124 3.53 -1.04 12.89
N LEU A 125 4.31 -2.10 12.98
CA LEU A 125 5.58 -2.10 13.69
C LEU A 125 6.72 -1.56 12.82
N GLY A 126 6.82 -2.02 11.56
CA GLY A 126 7.98 -1.79 10.68
C GLY A 126 7.92 -0.54 9.82
N ASN A 127 6.77 0.13 9.74
CA ASN A 127 6.61 1.32 8.89
C ASN A 127 7.34 2.56 9.42
N SER A 128 7.62 2.61 10.70
CA SER A 128 8.37 3.71 11.30
C SER A 128 9.89 3.55 11.08
N LYS A 129 10.55 4.64 10.67
CA LYS A 129 12.03 4.69 10.62
C LYS A 129 12.66 4.36 11.98
N LEU A 130 11.93 4.56 13.09
CA LEU A 130 12.38 4.21 14.43
C LEU A 130 12.51 2.70 14.65
N TYR A 131 11.83 1.88 13.85
CA TYR A 131 11.97 0.43 13.90
C TYR A 131 13.39 -0.03 13.63
N THR A 132 14.18 0.73 12.85
CA THR A 132 15.60 0.44 12.58
C THR A 132 16.46 0.42 13.85
N LEU A 133 16.03 1.08 14.94
CA LEU A 133 16.73 1.05 16.23
C LEU A 133 16.80 -0.35 16.87
N ASN A 134 16.00 -1.31 16.39
CA ASN A 134 16.12 -2.72 16.78
C ASN A 134 17.34 -3.42 16.16
N PHE A 135 18.05 -2.76 15.23
CA PHE A 135 19.19 -3.28 14.45
C PHE A 135 20.43 -2.40 14.60
N GLN A 136 20.75 -2.02 15.83
CA GLN A 136 21.79 -1.00 16.11
C GLN A 136 23.18 -1.38 15.56
N GLU A 137 23.47 -2.66 15.42
CA GLU A 137 24.75 -3.17 14.91
C GLU A 137 24.93 -2.97 13.39
N VAL A 138 23.83 -2.72 12.64
CA VAL A 138 23.87 -2.58 11.16
C VAL A 138 23.39 -1.22 10.67
N ILE A 139 23.02 -0.30 11.58
CA ILE A 139 22.64 1.06 11.22
C ILE A 139 23.73 2.07 11.55
N PRO A 140 23.83 3.18 10.80
CA PRO A 140 24.72 4.28 11.15
C PRO A 140 24.27 4.91 12.47
N LYS A 141 25.20 5.64 13.13
CA LYS A 141 24.88 6.43 14.33
C LYS A 141 23.70 7.37 14.00
N SER A 142 22.62 7.20 14.73
CA SER A 142 21.35 7.87 14.47
C SER A 142 20.89 8.65 15.69
N HIS A 143 20.35 9.84 15.45
CA HIS A 143 19.76 10.72 16.48
C HIS A 143 18.33 11.07 16.11
N VAL A 144 17.44 11.02 17.09
CA VAL A 144 16.04 11.38 16.92
C VAL A 144 15.66 12.40 17.97
N SER A 145 15.13 13.53 17.57
CA SER A 145 14.66 14.57 18.48
C SER A 145 13.61 15.44 17.81
N ARG A 146 12.67 15.96 18.60
CA ARG A 146 11.76 17.04 18.18
C ARG A 146 12.29 18.42 18.58
N ASP A 147 13.40 18.48 19.31
CA ASP A 147 14.02 19.74 19.76
C ASP A 147 15.04 20.18 18.70
N PRO A 148 14.81 21.33 18.03
CA PRO A 148 15.70 21.84 17.00
C PRO A 148 17.06 22.29 17.55
N VAL A 149 17.13 22.73 18.82
CA VAL A 149 18.39 23.14 19.45
C VAL A 149 19.30 21.93 19.65
N ARG A 150 18.72 20.84 20.14
CA ARG A 150 19.44 19.56 20.28
C ARG A 150 19.91 19.01 18.94
N LEU A 151 19.08 19.10 17.90
CA LEU A 151 19.47 18.63 16.55
C LEU A 151 20.61 19.44 15.96
N ARG A 152 20.64 20.78 16.15
CA ARG A 152 21.75 21.62 15.72
C ARG A 152 23.07 21.22 16.40
N LYS A 153 23.04 21.03 17.72
CA LYS A 153 24.21 20.55 18.45
C LYS A 153 24.73 19.21 17.92
N VAL A 154 23.82 18.27 17.63
CA VAL A 154 24.18 16.97 17.05
C VAL A 154 24.85 17.14 15.67
N ILE A 155 24.37 18.05 14.82
CA ILE A 155 24.95 18.32 13.51
C ILE A 155 26.39 18.85 13.69
N ASP A 156 26.60 19.77 14.62
CA ASP A 156 27.93 20.33 14.91
C ASP A 156 28.87 19.24 15.43
N ASP A 157 28.44 18.41 16.38
CA ASP A 157 29.20 17.29 16.94
C ASP A 157 29.62 16.25 15.88
N PHE A 158 28.86 16.13 14.77
CA PHE A 158 29.13 15.25 13.62
C PHE A 158 29.89 15.95 12.46
N GLY A 159 30.46 17.13 12.67
CA GLY A 159 31.26 17.84 11.67
C GLY A 159 30.44 18.59 10.61
N GLY A 160 29.18 18.92 10.91
CA GLY A 160 28.34 19.80 10.10
C GLY A 160 27.59 19.11 8.93
N THR A 161 27.79 17.81 8.72
CA THR A 161 27.15 17.09 7.61
C THR A 161 26.37 15.87 8.10
N MET A 162 25.06 15.84 7.85
CA MET A 162 24.17 14.75 8.23
C MET A 162 23.04 14.55 7.21
N VAL A 163 22.51 13.34 7.13
CA VAL A 163 21.26 13.08 6.43
C VAL A 163 20.10 13.24 7.41
N MET A 164 19.21 14.18 7.14
CA MET A 164 18.01 14.40 7.91
C MET A 164 16.79 13.86 7.16
N LYS A 165 15.96 13.12 7.89
CA LYS A 165 14.70 12.57 7.35
C LYS A 165 13.53 12.97 8.27
N PRO A 166 12.37 13.35 7.70
CA PRO A 166 11.17 13.68 8.47
C PRO A 166 10.61 12.46 9.19
#